data_5449f7cab24c432566e4685e151472ad
#
_entry.id   5449f7cab24c432566e4685e151472ad
#
_cell.length_a   1.000
_cell.length_b   1.000
_cell.length_c   1.000
_cell.angle_alpha   90.00
_cell.angle_beta   90.00
_cell.angle_gamma   90.00
#
_symmetry.space_group_name_H-M   'P 1'
#
loop_
_entity.id
_entity.type
_entity.pdbx_description
1 polymer ?
#
loop_
_entity_poly.entity_id
_entity_poly.type
_entity_poly.pdbx_seq_one_letter_code
_entity_poly.pdbx_strand_id
1 'polypeptide(L)'
;MFRRPKVWKGPYMRRLAALALIPLIAATQVPTPAKPKTPGEIAAAAPRGDWREVPADDLLVFELQGGKKVVMQLAPDFAPVHVANIRALGKGGWWNGSAIYRVQDNYVAQWGNNESEKPFPAGVTAKPPAEYARPLAGLNVTALGSPDSYSSRAGFVNGWPVAIHDAESLANLTHCYAMVGVGRGLSPDTGTGGELYAVIGNAPRHLDRNIAVVGRIVQGIEHMSSLPRGTEALGFYKERTSDVPIIGAKLASDIPAAERPRFEYLTGASFDAYLNARKNRQDDFFIRPAGGAEVCNINVPVRPVPTS
;
A
#
# COMPACT_ATOMS: atom_id res chain seq x y z
N MET A 1 -63.10 55.93 -43.42
CA MET A 1 -64.30 56.26 -42.64
C MET A 1 -64.29 55.45 -41.38
N PHE A 2 -63.62 55.96 -40.32
CA PHE A 2 -63.41 55.21 -39.09
C PHE A 2 -64.30 55.83 -37.98
N ARG A 3 -65.20 55.00 -37.41
CA ARG A 3 -66.02 55.36 -36.26
C ARG A 3 -65.24 55.05 -34.97
N ARG A 4 -65.19 56.10 -34.06
CA ARG A 4 -64.64 55.93 -32.69
C ARG A 4 -65.66 55.24 -31.79
N PRO A 5 -65.21 54.29 -30.89
CA PRO A 5 -66.15 53.74 -29.92
C PRO A 5 -66.36 54.65 -28.70
N LYS A 6 -67.55 54.56 -28.14
CA LYS A 6 -68.03 55.32 -26.99
C LYS A 6 -67.40 54.90 -25.71
N VAL A 7 -66.93 55.84 -24.89
CA VAL A 7 -66.43 55.58 -23.53
C VAL A 7 -67.60 55.41 -22.59
N TRP A 8 -67.65 54.29 -21.95
CA TRP A 8 -68.63 53.95 -20.90
C TRP A 8 -68.08 54.35 -19.52
N LYS A 9 -68.73 55.24 -18.79
CA LYS A 9 -68.39 55.64 -17.40
C LYS A 9 -69.22 54.77 -16.45
N GLY A 10 -68.58 53.77 -15.81
CA GLY A 10 -69.15 52.97 -14.75
C GLY A 10 -68.91 53.60 -13.35
N PRO A 11 -69.68 53.19 -12.32
CA PRO A 11 -69.66 53.82 -11.00
C PRO A 11 -68.45 53.43 -10.15
N TYR A 12 -68.05 54.41 -9.33
CA TYR A 12 -66.91 54.23 -8.37
C TYR A 12 -67.22 53.14 -7.33
N MET A 13 -66.52 52.00 -7.39
CA MET A 13 -66.47 51.04 -6.30
C MET A 13 -65.32 51.42 -5.36
N ARG A 14 -65.66 51.75 -4.12
CA ARG A 14 -64.68 51.87 -3.00
C ARG A 14 -63.95 50.56 -2.79
N ARG A 15 -62.68 50.51 -3.11
CA ARG A 15 -61.82 49.40 -2.80
C ARG A 15 -61.43 49.44 -1.32
N LEU A 16 -61.95 48.56 -0.52
CA LEU A 16 -61.38 48.17 0.80
C LEU A 16 -60.02 47.50 0.57
N ALA A 17 -58.94 48.13 1.01
CA ALA A 17 -57.63 47.55 1.03
C ALA A 17 -57.59 46.58 2.20
N ALA A 18 -57.70 45.28 1.91
CA ALA A 18 -57.38 44.25 2.85
C ALA A 18 -55.83 44.08 2.94
N LEU A 19 -55.25 44.52 4.04
CA LEU A 19 -53.82 44.16 4.36
C LEU A 19 -53.72 42.65 4.60
N ALA A 20 -53.21 41.93 3.60
CA ALA A 20 -52.81 40.53 3.78
C ALA A 20 -51.48 40.54 4.56
N LEU A 21 -51.50 40.13 5.82
CA LEU A 21 -50.31 39.73 6.57
C LEU A 21 -49.77 38.46 5.93
N ILE A 22 -48.70 38.58 5.14
CA ILE A 22 -47.94 37.42 4.65
C ILE A 22 -47.08 36.95 5.84
N PRO A 23 -47.27 35.72 6.37
CA PRO A 23 -46.38 35.20 7.38
C PRO A 23 -44.98 35.00 6.75
N LEU A 24 -43.97 35.66 7.34
CA LEU A 24 -42.57 35.47 6.99
C LEU A 24 -42.19 34.06 7.46
N ILE A 25 -42.31 33.08 6.59
CA ILE A 25 -41.79 31.71 6.85
C ILE A 25 -40.27 31.85 6.82
N ALA A 26 -39.65 31.87 7.99
CA ALA A 26 -38.23 31.73 8.12
C ALA A 26 -37.83 30.39 7.48
N ALA A 27 -37.23 30.43 6.30
CA ALA A 27 -36.65 29.26 5.66
C ALA A 27 -35.52 28.79 6.58
N THR A 28 -35.75 27.72 7.33
CA THR A 28 -34.70 27.00 8.02
C THR A 28 -33.76 26.46 6.94
N GLN A 29 -32.58 27.06 6.83
CA GLN A 29 -31.54 26.55 5.94
C GLN A 29 -31.19 25.11 6.40
N VAL A 30 -31.58 24.14 5.59
CA VAL A 30 -31.10 22.76 5.77
C VAL A 30 -29.57 22.83 5.62
N PRO A 31 -28.80 22.42 6.65
CA PRO A 31 -27.34 22.42 6.55
C PRO A 31 -26.92 21.66 5.30
N THR A 32 -26.16 22.30 4.43
CA THR A 32 -25.55 21.60 3.29
C THR A 32 -24.70 20.46 3.85
N PRO A 33 -24.89 19.20 3.38
CA PRO A 33 -24.09 18.09 3.86
C PRO A 33 -22.61 18.40 3.74
N ALA A 34 -21.84 18.16 4.80
CA ALA A 34 -20.41 18.38 4.76
C ALA A 34 -19.80 17.55 3.61
N LYS A 35 -18.93 18.17 2.82
CA LYS A 35 -18.26 17.51 1.71
C LYS A 35 -17.47 16.30 2.24
N PRO A 36 -17.55 15.13 1.58
CA PRO A 36 -16.76 13.96 1.97
C PRO A 36 -15.26 14.26 1.91
N LYS A 37 -14.52 13.90 2.97
CA LYS A 37 -13.07 14.04 3.02
C LYS A 37 -12.40 13.09 2.03
N THR A 38 -11.39 13.57 1.36
CA THR A 38 -10.52 12.71 0.53
C THR A 38 -9.70 11.75 1.41
N PRO A 39 -9.22 10.61 0.88
CA PRO A 39 -8.34 9.72 1.62
C PRO A 39 -7.09 10.42 2.18
N GLY A 40 -6.51 11.36 1.41
CA GLY A 40 -5.36 12.15 1.86
C GLY A 40 -5.67 13.05 3.05
N GLU A 41 -6.82 13.73 3.04
CA GLU A 41 -7.28 14.56 4.17
C GLU A 41 -7.56 13.71 5.42
N ILE A 42 -8.11 12.50 5.26
CA ILE A 42 -8.34 11.57 6.37
C ILE A 42 -7.00 11.16 7.01
N ALA A 43 -6.04 10.73 6.19
CA ALA A 43 -4.72 10.33 6.68
C ALA A 43 -3.97 11.51 7.33
N ALA A 44 -4.05 12.72 6.74
CA ALA A 44 -3.41 13.91 7.30
C ALA A 44 -4.02 14.35 8.64
N ALA A 45 -5.34 14.18 8.80
CA ALA A 45 -6.06 14.54 10.03
C ALA A 45 -6.07 13.44 11.10
N ALA A 46 -5.50 12.26 10.81
CA ALA A 46 -5.51 11.14 11.73
C ALA A 46 -4.76 11.46 13.03
N PRO A 47 -5.35 11.20 14.21
CA PRO A 47 -4.72 11.46 15.49
C PRO A 47 -3.48 10.57 15.67
N ARG A 48 -2.55 11.02 16.52
CA ARG A 48 -1.28 10.30 16.76
C ARG A 48 -1.49 8.84 17.16
N GLY A 49 -2.55 8.55 17.94
CA GLY A 49 -2.88 7.19 18.39
C GLY A 49 -3.28 6.21 17.29
N ASP A 50 -3.66 6.70 16.10
CA ASP A 50 -4.00 5.87 14.94
C ASP A 50 -2.78 5.57 14.06
N TRP A 51 -1.60 6.04 14.43
CA TRP A 51 -0.34 5.73 13.76
C TRP A 51 0.49 4.78 14.61
N ARG A 52 0.90 3.66 14.02
CA ARG A 52 1.72 2.64 14.66
C ARG A 52 3.13 2.67 14.08
N GLU A 53 4.11 2.88 14.97
CA GLU A 53 5.51 2.86 14.57
C GLU A 53 5.96 1.42 14.25
N VAL A 54 6.78 1.30 13.20
CA VAL A 54 7.41 0.04 12.81
C VAL A 54 8.62 -0.20 13.70
N PRO A 55 8.76 -1.36 14.35
CA PRO A 55 9.96 -1.69 15.11
C PRO A 55 11.24 -1.54 14.27
N ALA A 56 12.30 -1.05 14.86
CA ALA A 56 13.56 -0.85 14.15
C ALA A 56 14.17 -2.16 13.62
N ASP A 57 13.93 -3.29 14.28
CA ASP A 57 14.34 -4.63 13.82
C ASP A 57 13.52 -5.12 12.61
N ASP A 58 12.41 -4.46 12.31
CA ASP A 58 11.55 -4.74 11.15
C ASP A 58 11.77 -3.79 9.99
N LEU A 59 12.80 -2.96 10.05
CA LEU A 59 13.21 -2.08 8.96
C LEU A 59 14.61 -2.49 8.48
N LEU A 60 14.72 -2.86 7.18
CA LEU A 60 15.97 -3.14 6.50
C LEU A 60 16.26 -2.01 5.52
N VAL A 61 17.41 -1.38 5.65
CA VAL A 61 17.84 -0.22 4.84
C VAL A 61 18.90 -0.69 3.86
N PHE A 62 18.61 -0.59 2.58
CA PHE A 62 19.58 -0.78 1.50
C PHE A 62 20.11 0.57 1.03
N GLU A 63 21.40 0.65 0.82
CA GLU A 63 22.06 1.76 0.14
C GLU A 63 22.50 1.31 -1.25
N LEU A 64 21.94 1.92 -2.27
CA LEU A 64 22.31 1.69 -3.67
C LEU A 64 23.41 2.65 -4.09
N GLN A 65 24.10 2.33 -5.18
CA GLN A 65 25.08 3.23 -5.79
C GLN A 65 24.51 4.64 -5.98
N GLY A 66 25.30 5.64 -5.66
CA GLY A 66 24.89 7.06 -5.72
C GLY A 66 24.14 7.55 -4.49
N GLY A 67 24.22 6.81 -3.36
CA GLY A 67 23.62 7.23 -2.07
C GLY A 67 22.10 7.11 -2.00
N LYS A 68 21.47 6.44 -2.96
CA LYS A 68 20.02 6.20 -2.98
C LYS A 68 19.66 5.18 -1.90
N LYS A 69 18.67 5.49 -1.07
CA LYS A 69 18.22 4.60 0.01
C LYS A 69 16.88 3.95 -0.33
N VAL A 70 16.80 2.65 -0.07
CA VAL A 70 15.57 1.87 -0.15
C VAL A 70 15.32 1.27 1.23
N VAL A 71 14.14 1.52 1.80
CA VAL A 71 13.78 0.99 3.12
C VAL A 71 12.65 -0.02 2.97
N MET A 72 12.91 -1.23 3.46
CA MET A 72 11.98 -2.34 3.48
C MET A 72 11.45 -2.57 4.89
N GLN A 73 10.12 -2.62 5.03
CA GLN A 73 9.45 -3.12 6.25
C GLN A 73 9.28 -4.62 6.14
N LEU A 74 9.72 -5.37 7.15
CA LEU A 74 9.58 -6.83 7.25
C LEU A 74 8.21 -7.23 7.80
N ALA A 75 7.75 -8.44 7.44
CA ALA A 75 6.44 -8.99 7.82
C ALA A 75 6.57 -10.25 8.71
N PRO A 76 7.09 -10.14 9.94
CA PRO A 76 7.35 -11.31 10.80
C PRO A 76 6.10 -12.11 11.15
N ASP A 77 4.93 -11.48 11.18
CA ASP A 77 3.66 -12.17 11.47
C ASP A 77 3.25 -13.17 10.36
N PHE A 78 3.77 -13.02 9.15
CA PHE A 78 3.39 -13.84 7.99
C PHE A 78 4.47 -14.81 7.55
N ALA A 79 5.74 -14.45 7.71
CA ALA A 79 6.88 -15.30 7.32
C ALA A 79 7.98 -15.25 8.40
N PRO A 80 7.72 -15.74 9.62
CA PRO A 80 8.64 -15.58 10.76
C PRO A 80 10.03 -16.17 10.52
N VAL A 81 10.16 -17.34 9.88
CA VAL A 81 11.46 -17.98 9.64
C VAL A 81 12.24 -17.26 8.55
N HIS A 82 11.59 -16.89 7.43
CA HIS A 82 12.24 -16.08 6.39
C HIS A 82 12.65 -14.70 6.91
N VAL A 83 11.81 -14.05 7.73
CA VAL A 83 12.14 -12.74 8.33
C VAL A 83 13.32 -12.88 9.31
N ALA A 84 13.38 -13.97 10.11
CA ALA A 84 14.53 -14.24 10.97
C ALA A 84 15.80 -14.41 10.13
N ASN A 85 15.73 -15.13 9.00
CA ASN A 85 16.83 -15.25 8.06
C ASN A 85 17.26 -13.88 7.51
N ILE A 86 16.31 -13.07 7.06
CA ILE A 86 16.60 -11.74 6.51
C ILE A 86 17.28 -10.85 7.55
N ARG A 87 16.88 -10.91 8.81
CA ARG A 87 17.56 -10.19 9.89
C ARG A 87 19.00 -10.70 10.09
N ALA A 88 19.21 -12.02 10.08
CA ALA A 88 20.55 -12.61 10.19
C ALA A 88 21.44 -12.24 8.98
N LEU A 89 20.89 -12.29 7.77
CA LEU A 89 21.55 -11.87 6.54
C LEU A 89 21.95 -10.39 6.58
N GLY A 90 21.05 -9.51 7.05
CA GLY A 90 21.32 -8.09 7.21
C GLY A 90 22.45 -7.82 8.20
N LYS A 91 22.40 -8.44 9.40
CA LYS A 91 23.46 -8.35 10.41
C LYS A 91 24.79 -8.89 9.90
N GLY A 92 24.77 -9.95 9.11
CA GLY A 92 25.96 -10.55 8.51
C GLY A 92 26.48 -9.82 7.27
N GLY A 93 25.87 -8.71 6.85
CA GLY A 93 26.27 -7.94 5.67
C GLY A 93 26.17 -8.75 4.37
N TRP A 94 25.19 -9.63 4.26
CA TRP A 94 25.01 -10.51 3.10
C TRP A 94 24.94 -9.77 1.78
N TRP A 95 24.18 -8.67 1.74
CA TRP A 95 23.98 -7.87 0.52
C TRP A 95 25.05 -6.83 0.26
N ASN A 96 26.07 -6.67 1.13
CA ASN A 96 27.16 -5.75 0.88
C ASN A 96 27.96 -6.19 -0.36
N GLY A 97 28.00 -5.34 -1.38
CA GLY A 97 28.62 -5.64 -2.65
C GLY A 97 27.79 -6.55 -3.59
N SER A 98 26.54 -6.83 -3.24
CA SER A 98 25.58 -7.48 -4.15
C SER A 98 24.98 -6.48 -5.14
N ALA A 99 24.04 -6.89 -5.96
CA ALA A 99 23.44 -6.03 -6.96
C ALA A 99 21.97 -6.36 -7.23
N ILE A 100 21.25 -5.36 -7.79
CA ILE A 100 20.02 -5.62 -8.55
C ILE A 100 20.47 -6.03 -9.94
N TYR A 101 20.20 -7.27 -10.34
CA TYR A 101 20.71 -7.89 -11.56
C TYR A 101 19.62 -8.32 -12.54
N ARG A 102 18.34 -8.16 -12.13
CA ARG A 102 17.16 -8.48 -12.93
C ARG A 102 16.10 -7.40 -12.72
N VAL A 103 15.64 -6.81 -13.82
CA VAL A 103 14.51 -5.85 -13.81
C VAL A 103 13.59 -6.19 -14.97
N GLN A 104 12.52 -6.91 -14.65
CA GLN A 104 11.52 -7.31 -15.63
C GLN A 104 10.41 -6.26 -15.70
N ASP A 105 10.12 -5.81 -16.93
CA ASP A 105 9.10 -4.79 -17.13
C ASP A 105 7.74 -5.22 -16.60
N ASN A 106 7.05 -4.26 -16.01
CA ASN A 106 5.72 -4.45 -15.40
C ASN A 106 5.62 -5.65 -14.44
N TYR A 107 6.73 -6.05 -13.81
CA TYR A 107 6.78 -7.24 -12.95
C TYR A 107 7.61 -6.98 -11.70
N VAL A 108 8.92 -7.28 -11.72
CA VAL A 108 9.77 -7.23 -10.53
C VAL A 108 11.15 -6.63 -10.79
N ALA A 109 11.76 -6.06 -9.74
CA ALA A 109 13.20 -5.84 -9.63
C ALA A 109 13.74 -6.81 -8.58
N GLN A 110 14.76 -7.61 -8.96
CA GLN A 110 15.33 -8.69 -8.11
C GLN A 110 16.78 -8.40 -7.81
N TRP A 111 17.18 -8.70 -6.59
CA TRP A 111 18.54 -8.50 -6.10
C TRP A 111 19.01 -9.64 -5.18
N GLY A 112 20.32 -9.76 -5.04
CA GLY A 112 20.97 -10.74 -4.15
C GLY A 112 22.37 -11.07 -4.60
N ASN A 113 22.83 -12.23 -4.17
CA ASN A 113 24.17 -12.80 -4.47
C ASN A 113 24.06 -14.16 -5.18
N ASN A 114 23.22 -14.24 -6.22
CA ASN A 114 22.83 -15.49 -6.88
C ASN A 114 24.00 -16.37 -7.40
N GLU A 115 25.15 -15.77 -7.65
CA GLU A 115 26.37 -16.47 -8.13
C GLU A 115 27.46 -16.56 -7.05
N SER A 116 27.14 -16.18 -5.82
CA SER A 116 28.12 -16.19 -4.73
C SER A 116 28.16 -17.53 -4.03
N GLU A 117 29.35 -18.11 -3.95
CA GLU A 117 29.64 -19.24 -3.05
C GLU A 117 29.84 -18.82 -1.59
N LYS A 118 29.56 -17.57 -1.27
CA LYS A 118 29.67 -17.00 0.08
C LYS A 118 28.80 -17.81 1.04
N PRO A 119 29.35 -18.32 2.14
CA PRO A 119 28.54 -19.04 3.12
C PRO A 119 27.56 -18.10 3.80
N PHE A 120 26.38 -18.61 4.12
CA PHE A 120 25.41 -17.84 4.88
C PHE A 120 25.94 -17.48 6.27
N PRO A 121 25.62 -16.28 6.78
CA PRO A 121 25.92 -15.93 8.16
C PRO A 121 25.29 -16.91 9.17
N ALA A 122 25.83 -16.94 10.38
CA ALA A 122 25.24 -17.71 11.47
C ALA A 122 23.80 -17.27 11.73
N GLY A 123 22.93 -18.24 12.06
CA GLY A 123 21.51 -18.00 12.35
C GLY A 123 20.59 -18.09 11.12
N VAL A 124 21.12 -18.30 9.92
CA VAL A 124 20.31 -18.50 8.72
C VAL A 124 19.87 -19.96 8.62
N THR A 125 18.57 -20.20 8.59
CA THR A 125 17.95 -21.50 8.29
C THR A 125 18.08 -21.76 6.79
N ALA A 126 18.87 -22.77 6.39
CA ALA A 126 19.15 -23.06 4.99
C ALA A 126 17.92 -23.55 4.19
N LYS A 127 16.98 -24.19 4.87
CA LYS A 127 15.73 -24.70 4.27
C LYS A 127 14.54 -24.26 5.13
N PRO A 128 14.10 -23.01 5.00
CA PRO A 128 12.93 -22.54 5.75
C PRO A 128 11.65 -23.24 5.26
N PRO A 129 10.60 -23.32 6.09
CA PRO A 129 9.31 -23.88 5.68
C PRO A 129 8.64 -23.02 4.61
N ALA A 130 7.64 -23.58 3.93
CA ALA A 130 6.82 -22.84 2.95
C ALA A 130 5.86 -21.88 3.66
N GLU A 131 6.34 -20.70 4.02
CA GLU A 131 5.55 -19.63 4.66
C GLU A 131 4.74 -18.85 3.62
N TYR A 132 3.96 -19.56 2.80
CA TYR A 132 3.17 -18.96 1.71
C TYR A 132 1.78 -18.52 2.15
N ALA A 133 1.30 -19.03 3.27
CA ALA A 133 0.05 -18.67 3.94
C ALA A 133 0.15 -19.05 5.43
N ARG A 134 -0.75 -18.51 6.22
CA ARG A 134 -0.87 -18.80 7.66
C ARG A 134 -2.32 -19.04 8.05
N PRO A 135 -2.61 -19.65 9.22
CA PRO A 135 -3.95 -19.75 9.75
C PRO A 135 -4.63 -18.40 9.88
N LEU A 136 -5.90 -18.31 9.46
CA LEU A 136 -6.73 -17.11 9.60
C LEU A 136 -7.08 -16.81 11.07
N ALA A 137 -7.11 -17.85 11.89
CA ALA A 137 -7.41 -17.73 13.32
C ALA A 137 -6.47 -16.75 14.01
N GLY A 138 -7.03 -15.85 14.82
CA GLY A 138 -6.30 -14.83 15.56
C GLY A 138 -5.92 -13.58 14.73
N LEU A 139 -6.28 -13.52 13.45
CA LEU A 139 -6.07 -12.31 12.64
C LEU A 139 -7.29 -11.38 12.73
N ASN A 140 -7.05 -10.12 13.10
CA ASN A 140 -8.05 -9.06 13.02
C ASN A 140 -8.05 -8.49 11.60
N VAL A 141 -9.01 -8.92 10.78
CA VAL A 141 -9.11 -8.51 9.37
C VAL A 141 -10.04 -7.31 9.23
N THR A 142 -9.52 -6.19 8.74
CA THR A 142 -10.35 -5.11 8.19
C THR A 142 -10.75 -5.51 6.77
N ALA A 143 -12.00 -5.93 6.59
CA ALA A 143 -12.49 -6.45 5.31
C ALA A 143 -12.56 -5.36 4.24
N LEU A 144 -12.09 -5.69 3.02
CA LEU A 144 -12.25 -4.81 1.87
C LEU A 144 -13.72 -4.69 1.45
N GLY A 145 -14.46 -5.78 1.50
CA GLY A 145 -15.88 -5.81 1.13
C GLY A 145 -16.15 -5.86 -0.37
N SER A 146 -15.10 -5.86 -1.20
CA SER A 146 -15.18 -6.08 -2.64
C SER A 146 -14.79 -7.53 -2.98
N PRO A 147 -15.31 -8.11 -4.08
CA PRO A 147 -14.84 -9.40 -4.59
C PRO A 147 -13.34 -9.39 -4.88
N ASP A 148 -12.67 -10.52 -4.71
CA ASP A 148 -11.28 -10.73 -5.10
C ASP A 148 -11.18 -11.91 -6.08
N SER A 149 -10.43 -11.73 -7.17
CA SER A 149 -10.34 -12.76 -8.23
C SER A 149 -9.44 -13.94 -7.84
N TYR A 150 -8.66 -13.81 -6.78
CA TYR A 150 -7.62 -14.79 -6.38
C TYR A 150 -7.93 -15.48 -5.05
N SER A 151 -8.96 -15.04 -4.34
CA SER A 151 -9.31 -15.57 -3.02
C SER A 151 -10.80 -15.41 -2.72
N SER A 152 -11.29 -16.01 -1.64
CA SER A 152 -12.68 -15.86 -1.21
C SER A 152 -13.03 -14.40 -0.91
N ARG A 153 -12.09 -13.67 -0.33
CA ARG A 153 -12.20 -12.24 -0.02
C ARG A 153 -10.82 -11.66 0.28
N ALA A 154 -10.70 -10.34 0.24
CA ALA A 154 -9.49 -9.63 0.56
C ALA A 154 -9.72 -8.58 1.65
N GLY A 155 -8.63 -8.10 2.26
CA GLY A 155 -8.68 -7.10 3.31
C GLY A 155 -7.31 -6.70 3.80
N PHE A 156 -7.26 -6.21 5.05
CA PHE A 156 -6.03 -5.73 5.65
C PHE A 156 -5.88 -6.29 7.07
N VAL A 157 -4.65 -6.67 7.44
CA VAL A 157 -4.27 -7.08 8.79
C VAL A 157 -3.08 -6.24 9.22
N ASN A 158 -3.21 -5.43 10.27
CA ASN A 158 -2.13 -4.57 10.75
C ASN A 158 -1.45 -3.75 9.63
N GLY A 159 -2.26 -3.21 8.69
CA GLY A 159 -1.75 -2.46 7.55
C GLY A 159 -1.10 -3.31 6.44
N TRP A 160 -1.23 -4.62 6.46
CA TRP A 160 -0.79 -5.52 5.39
C TRP A 160 -1.96 -5.94 4.51
N PRO A 161 -1.86 -5.85 3.18
CA PRO A 161 -2.88 -6.35 2.27
C PRO A 161 -2.87 -7.87 2.27
N VAL A 162 -4.03 -8.48 2.49
CA VAL A 162 -4.18 -9.94 2.61
C VAL A 162 -5.28 -10.49 1.71
N ALA A 163 -5.04 -11.68 1.20
CA ALA A 163 -6.03 -12.56 0.59
C ALA A 163 -6.46 -13.62 1.59
N ILE A 164 -7.74 -13.95 1.62
CA ILE A 164 -8.34 -14.87 2.59
C ILE A 164 -9.02 -16.02 1.86
N HIS A 165 -8.71 -17.23 2.26
CA HIS A 165 -9.22 -18.48 1.72
C HIS A 165 -10.10 -19.15 2.78
N ASP A 166 -11.38 -18.81 2.79
CA ASP A 166 -12.31 -19.22 3.85
C ASP A 166 -12.46 -20.75 3.95
N ALA A 167 -12.51 -21.45 2.82
CA ALA A 167 -12.62 -22.91 2.80
C ALA A 167 -11.42 -23.62 3.45
N GLU A 168 -10.24 -23.02 3.38
CA GLU A 168 -9.00 -23.55 3.95
C GLU A 168 -8.67 -22.94 5.31
N SER A 169 -9.41 -21.92 5.73
CA SER A 169 -9.16 -21.11 6.94
C SER A 169 -7.73 -20.52 6.95
N LEU A 170 -7.25 -20.06 5.79
CA LEU A 170 -5.93 -19.50 5.59
C LEU A 170 -5.98 -18.03 5.12
N ALA A 171 -4.89 -17.32 5.39
CA ALA A 171 -4.63 -15.99 4.85
C ALA A 171 -3.17 -15.88 4.39
N ASN A 172 -2.93 -15.11 3.32
CA ASN A 172 -1.60 -14.79 2.82
C ASN A 172 -1.47 -13.29 2.50
N LEU A 173 -0.24 -12.80 2.54
CA LEU A 173 0.09 -11.50 1.96
C LEU A 173 -0.05 -11.54 0.44
N THR A 174 -0.51 -10.44 -0.15
CA THR A 174 -0.71 -10.33 -1.59
C THR A 174 0.49 -9.69 -2.27
N HIS A 175 0.79 -10.10 -3.52
CA HIS A 175 1.87 -9.51 -4.33
C HIS A 175 1.43 -8.16 -4.95
N CYS A 176 1.07 -7.19 -4.11
CA CYS A 176 0.80 -5.83 -4.57
C CYS A 176 2.09 -5.08 -4.93
N TYR A 177 1.98 -3.94 -5.60
CA TYR A 177 3.11 -3.05 -5.88
C TYR A 177 3.90 -2.73 -4.59
N ALA A 178 5.23 -2.73 -4.69
CA ALA A 178 6.19 -2.57 -3.60
C ALA A 178 6.26 -3.71 -2.58
N MET A 179 5.46 -4.77 -2.68
CA MET A 179 5.63 -5.95 -1.84
C MET A 179 6.89 -6.71 -2.25
N VAL A 180 7.53 -7.34 -1.26
CA VAL A 180 8.80 -8.05 -1.43
C VAL A 180 8.61 -9.53 -1.19
N GLY A 181 8.98 -10.33 -2.19
CA GLY A 181 8.99 -11.80 -2.11
C GLY A 181 10.40 -12.37 -2.13
N VAL A 182 10.50 -13.63 -1.73
CA VAL A 182 11.76 -14.39 -1.69
C VAL A 182 12.01 -15.07 -3.03
N GLY A 183 13.18 -14.82 -3.64
CA GLY A 183 13.65 -15.58 -4.80
C GLY A 183 13.92 -17.05 -4.42
N ARG A 184 13.44 -17.99 -5.21
CA ARG A 184 13.60 -19.41 -5.00
C ARG A 184 13.75 -20.20 -6.30
N GLY A 185 14.30 -21.39 -6.21
CA GLY A 185 14.27 -22.38 -7.28
C GLY A 185 12.95 -23.15 -7.37
N LEU A 186 12.97 -24.32 -7.97
CA LEU A 186 11.81 -25.20 -8.06
C LEU A 186 11.49 -25.83 -6.69
N SER A 187 10.20 -26.15 -6.46
CA SER A 187 9.79 -26.90 -5.27
C SER A 187 10.63 -28.19 -5.12
N PRO A 188 11.07 -28.54 -3.91
CA PRO A 188 10.68 -28.04 -2.60
C PRO A 188 11.47 -26.82 -2.09
N ASP A 189 12.29 -26.16 -2.91
CA ASP A 189 13.02 -24.96 -2.50
C ASP A 189 12.05 -23.81 -2.19
N THR A 190 12.21 -23.20 -1.03
CA THR A 190 11.41 -22.05 -0.57
C THR A 190 12.21 -20.74 -0.56
N GLY A 191 13.52 -20.84 -0.89
CA GLY A 191 14.48 -19.75 -0.78
C GLY A 191 14.86 -19.43 0.68
N THR A 192 16.04 -18.86 0.86
CA THR A 192 16.53 -18.50 2.20
C THR A 192 16.18 -17.06 2.62
N GLY A 193 15.80 -16.22 1.67
CA GLY A 193 15.72 -14.76 1.82
C GLY A 193 16.99 -14.05 1.37
N GLY A 194 18.05 -14.76 0.96
CA GLY A 194 19.26 -14.14 0.40
C GLY A 194 19.04 -13.49 -0.96
N GLU A 195 18.08 -14.02 -1.73
CA GLU A 195 17.57 -13.48 -2.97
C GLU A 195 16.17 -12.89 -2.73
N LEU A 196 15.97 -11.64 -3.08
CA LEU A 196 14.71 -10.92 -2.89
C LEU A 196 14.29 -10.21 -4.18
N TYR A 197 13.00 -10.01 -4.34
CA TYR A 197 12.47 -9.15 -5.39
C TYR A 197 11.38 -8.23 -4.87
N ALA A 198 11.29 -7.02 -5.41
CA ALA A 198 10.18 -6.11 -5.20
C ALA A 198 9.29 -6.06 -6.42
N VAL A 199 7.97 -6.06 -6.22
CA VAL A 199 6.99 -5.85 -7.29
C VAL A 199 7.06 -4.38 -7.75
N ILE A 200 7.33 -4.16 -9.03
CA ILE A 200 7.47 -2.82 -9.63
C ILE A 200 6.44 -2.54 -10.74
N GLY A 201 5.44 -3.40 -10.89
CA GLY A 201 4.43 -3.28 -11.91
C GLY A 201 3.06 -3.74 -11.46
N ASN A 202 2.25 -4.21 -12.40
CA ASN A 202 0.94 -4.74 -12.11
C ASN A 202 1.07 -5.95 -11.16
N ALA A 203 0.18 -6.02 -10.17
CA ALA A 203 0.24 -7.00 -9.11
C ALA A 203 0.25 -8.45 -9.64
N PRO A 204 1.34 -9.20 -9.51
CA PRO A 204 1.44 -10.57 -9.99
C PRO A 204 0.77 -11.55 -9.00
N ARG A 205 -0.53 -11.38 -8.77
CA ARG A 205 -1.33 -12.14 -7.81
C ARG A 205 -1.28 -13.66 -8.02
N HIS A 206 -0.93 -14.13 -9.22
CA HIS A 206 -0.68 -15.56 -9.50
C HIS A 206 0.51 -16.13 -8.72
N LEU A 207 1.37 -15.28 -8.16
CA LEU A 207 2.44 -15.69 -7.24
C LEU A 207 1.95 -15.89 -5.79
N ASP A 208 0.76 -15.40 -5.45
CA ASP A 208 0.16 -15.60 -4.13
C ASP A 208 0.12 -17.09 -3.80
N ARG A 209 0.50 -17.47 -2.58
CA ARG A 209 0.60 -18.84 -2.09
C ARG A 209 1.64 -19.73 -2.80
N ASN A 210 2.49 -19.16 -3.64
CA ASN A 210 3.58 -19.86 -4.30
C ASN A 210 4.97 -19.38 -3.84
N ILE A 211 5.03 -18.20 -3.22
CA ILE A 211 6.26 -17.57 -2.74
C ILE A 211 5.98 -16.91 -1.40
N ALA A 212 6.95 -16.97 -0.49
CA ALA A 212 6.89 -16.24 0.76
C ALA A 212 7.03 -14.73 0.51
N VAL A 213 5.98 -13.96 0.84
CA VAL A 213 6.03 -12.50 0.88
C VAL A 213 6.53 -12.10 2.27
N VAL A 214 7.66 -11.42 2.32
CA VAL A 214 8.41 -11.17 3.56
C VAL A 214 8.41 -9.71 4.00
N GLY A 215 7.83 -8.82 3.18
CA GLY A 215 7.79 -7.41 3.51
C GLY A 215 7.29 -6.54 2.38
N ARG A 216 7.53 -5.23 2.52
CA ARG A 216 7.23 -4.20 1.51
C ARG A 216 8.27 -3.09 1.54
N ILE A 217 8.49 -2.42 0.42
CA ILE A 217 9.28 -1.19 0.36
C ILE A 217 8.39 -0.04 0.85
N VAL A 218 8.85 0.69 1.85
CA VAL A 218 8.16 1.84 2.45
C VAL A 218 8.76 3.18 2.02
N GLN A 219 9.99 3.15 1.50
CA GLN A 219 10.67 4.31 0.91
C GLN A 219 11.62 3.85 -0.19
N GLY A 220 11.74 4.61 -1.28
CA GLY A 220 12.74 4.40 -2.32
C GLY A 220 12.35 3.39 -3.39
N ILE A 221 11.08 2.96 -3.48
CA ILE A 221 10.62 2.05 -4.55
C ILE A 221 10.86 2.65 -5.94
N GLU A 222 10.81 3.96 -6.09
CA GLU A 222 11.11 4.69 -7.33
C GLU A 222 12.54 4.45 -7.82
N HIS A 223 13.49 4.20 -6.91
CA HIS A 223 14.87 3.86 -7.27
C HIS A 223 15.01 2.47 -7.88
N MET A 224 14.03 1.60 -7.68
CA MET A 224 13.95 0.27 -8.27
C MET A 224 13.08 0.26 -9.52
N SER A 225 11.91 0.91 -9.46
CA SER A 225 10.94 0.90 -10.56
C SER A 225 11.35 1.73 -11.77
N SER A 226 12.25 2.71 -11.61
CA SER A 226 12.80 3.53 -12.68
C SER A 226 14.07 2.96 -13.34
N LEU A 227 14.57 1.81 -12.89
CA LEU A 227 15.76 1.19 -13.47
C LEU A 227 15.52 0.75 -14.92
N PRO A 228 16.55 0.77 -15.75
CA PRO A 228 16.49 0.17 -17.09
C PRO A 228 16.00 -1.27 -17.00
N ARG A 229 15.18 -1.68 -17.97
CA ARG A 229 14.71 -3.08 -18.04
C ARG A 229 15.80 -3.98 -18.59
N GLY A 230 15.93 -5.18 -18.04
CA GLY A 230 16.84 -6.19 -18.56
C GLY A 230 16.38 -6.66 -19.93
N THR A 231 17.33 -6.93 -20.82
CA THR A 231 17.08 -7.30 -22.22
C THR A 231 17.07 -8.81 -22.46
N GLU A 232 17.60 -9.57 -21.50
CA GLU A 232 17.61 -11.04 -21.56
C GLU A 232 16.29 -11.65 -21.06
N ALA A 233 16.16 -12.94 -21.22
CA ALA A 233 14.99 -13.69 -20.77
C ALA A 233 14.66 -13.34 -19.29
N LEU A 234 13.37 -13.22 -18.99
CA LEU A 234 12.85 -12.88 -17.66
C LEU A 234 13.32 -11.53 -17.10
N GLY A 235 13.93 -10.67 -17.94
CA GLY A 235 14.39 -9.34 -17.52
C GLY A 235 15.75 -9.31 -16.81
N PHE A 236 16.58 -10.34 -17.00
CA PHE A 236 17.98 -10.29 -16.57
C PHE A 236 18.77 -9.26 -17.38
N TYR A 237 19.74 -8.61 -16.74
CA TYR A 237 20.70 -7.81 -17.46
C TYR A 237 21.68 -8.71 -18.23
N LYS A 238 22.01 -8.34 -19.47
CA LYS A 238 22.95 -9.08 -20.30
C LYS A 238 24.37 -9.01 -19.76
N GLU A 239 24.78 -7.81 -19.43
CA GLU A 239 26.13 -7.56 -18.96
C GLU A 239 26.12 -7.17 -17.47
N ARG A 240 27.06 -7.73 -16.70
CA ARG A 240 27.23 -7.41 -15.27
C ARG A 240 27.50 -5.91 -15.01
N THR A 241 28.02 -5.19 -15.98
CA THR A 241 28.21 -3.74 -15.92
C THR A 241 26.89 -2.97 -15.88
N SER A 242 25.79 -3.61 -16.20
CA SER A 242 24.42 -3.04 -16.11
C SER A 242 23.78 -3.31 -14.75
N ASP A 243 24.35 -4.19 -13.93
CA ASP A 243 23.88 -4.47 -12.58
C ASP A 243 23.95 -3.19 -11.74
N VAL A 244 22.95 -3.01 -10.87
CA VAL A 244 22.91 -1.84 -9.98
C VAL A 244 23.48 -2.22 -8.61
N PRO A 245 24.69 -1.74 -8.24
CA PRO A 245 25.34 -2.14 -7.01
C PRO A 245 24.55 -1.76 -5.75
N ILE A 246 24.48 -2.71 -4.82
CA ILE A 246 24.06 -2.49 -3.44
C ILE A 246 25.33 -2.29 -2.61
N ILE A 247 25.55 -1.07 -2.13
CA ILE A 247 26.73 -0.71 -1.34
C ILE A 247 26.70 -1.38 0.02
N GLY A 248 25.50 -1.45 0.60
CA GLY A 248 25.29 -2.14 1.88
C GLY A 248 23.82 -2.28 2.24
N ALA A 249 23.56 -3.14 3.23
CA ALA A 249 22.26 -3.31 3.85
C ALA A 249 22.43 -3.43 5.37
N LYS A 250 21.58 -2.73 6.14
CA LYS A 250 21.60 -2.75 7.60
C LYS A 250 20.18 -2.75 8.15
N LEU A 251 19.96 -3.46 9.25
CA LEU A 251 18.74 -3.25 10.03
C LEU A 251 18.76 -1.82 10.63
N ALA A 252 17.59 -1.20 10.72
CA ALA A 252 17.50 0.12 11.33
C ALA A 252 17.94 0.09 12.81
N SER A 253 17.76 -1.03 13.51
CA SER A 253 18.28 -1.22 14.86
C SER A 253 19.81 -1.13 14.97
N ASP A 254 20.53 -1.48 13.90
CA ASP A 254 22.00 -1.44 13.84
C ASP A 254 22.53 -0.04 13.42
N ILE A 255 21.63 0.90 13.11
CA ILE A 255 21.98 2.30 12.78
C ILE A 255 21.88 3.15 14.07
N PRO A 256 22.84 4.07 14.32
CA PRO A 256 22.76 4.98 15.44
C PRO A 256 21.40 5.68 15.54
N ALA A 257 20.87 5.83 16.76
CA ALA A 257 19.51 6.32 16.97
C ALA A 257 19.21 7.69 16.31
N ALA A 258 20.22 8.57 16.24
CA ALA A 258 20.08 9.90 15.62
C ALA A 258 19.97 9.85 14.07
N GLU A 259 20.45 8.78 13.43
CA GLU A 259 20.47 8.61 11.97
C GLU A 259 19.45 7.56 11.49
N ARG A 260 18.82 6.88 12.44
CA ARG A 260 17.91 5.75 12.21
C ARG A 260 16.65 6.21 11.50
N PRO A 261 16.29 5.63 10.33
CA PRO A 261 14.99 5.88 9.74
C PRO A 261 13.89 5.28 10.62
N ARG A 262 12.83 6.04 10.84
CA ARG A 262 11.65 5.62 11.61
C ARG A 262 10.42 5.83 10.77
N PHE A 263 9.58 4.81 10.68
CA PHE A 263 8.34 4.85 9.90
C PHE A 263 7.17 4.42 10.75
N GLU A 264 5.99 4.93 10.40
CA GLU A 264 4.72 4.55 11.02
C GLU A 264 3.66 4.36 9.94
N TYR A 265 2.71 3.48 10.20
CA TYR A 265 1.60 3.19 9.31
C TYR A 265 0.27 3.47 9.97
N LEU A 266 -0.73 3.84 9.16
CA LEU A 266 -2.07 4.19 9.63
C LEU A 266 -2.83 2.93 10.06
N THR A 267 -3.51 3.01 11.20
CA THR A 267 -4.30 1.94 11.83
C THR A 267 -5.62 2.49 12.37
N GLY A 268 -6.39 1.65 13.05
CA GLY A 268 -7.57 2.04 13.82
C GLY A 268 -8.67 2.70 13.00
N ALA A 269 -9.47 3.51 13.67
CA ALA A 269 -10.64 4.14 13.07
C ALA A 269 -10.29 5.04 11.87
N SER A 270 -9.13 5.70 11.90
CA SER A 270 -8.66 6.51 10.76
C SER A 270 -8.30 5.65 9.55
N PHE A 271 -7.76 4.44 9.74
CA PHE A 271 -7.55 3.52 8.63
C PHE A 271 -8.86 3.01 8.04
N ASP A 272 -9.85 2.68 8.87
CA ASP A 272 -11.17 2.26 8.41
C ASP A 272 -11.87 3.37 7.60
N ALA A 273 -11.80 4.61 8.07
CA ALA A 273 -12.31 5.77 7.35
C ALA A 273 -11.57 5.99 6.02
N TYR A 274 -10.23 5.88 6.02
CA TYR A 274 -9.40 5.94 4.83
C TYR A 274 -9.78 4.86 3.82
N LEU A 275 -9.91 3.61 4.27
CA LEU A 275 -10.30 2.47 3.44
C LEU A 275 -11.67 2.70 2.80
N ASN A 276 -12.64 3.17 3.56
CA ASN A 276 -13.98 3.48 3.05
C ASN A 276 -13.95 4.59 2.00
N ALA A 277 -13.18 5.64 2.23
CA ALA A 277 -13.01 6.71 1.25
C ALA A 277 -12.27 6.23 -0.01
N ARG A 278 -11.32 5.30 0.10
CA ARG A 278 -10.62 4.69 -1.05
C ARG A 278 -11.54 3.80 -1.88
N LYS A 279 -12.38 3.00 -1.24
CA LYS A 279 -13.33 2.11 -1.91
C LYS A 279 -14.38 2.87 -2.73
N ASN A 280 -14.79 4.02 -2.23
CA ASN A 280 -15.91 4.77 -2.81
C ASN A 280 -15.61 6.27 -2.80
N ARG A 281 -14.67 6.69 -3.65
CA ARG A 281 -14.28 8.09 -3.82
C ARG A 281 -15.48 8.92 -4.28
N GLN A 282 -15.82 9.94 -3.49
CA GLN A 282 -16.96 10.85 -3.72
C GLN A 282 -16.54 12.32 -3.71
N ASP A 283 -15.24 12.60 -3.72
CA ASP A 283 -14.74 13.96 -3.87
C ASP A 283 -15.00 14.49 -5.31
N ASP A 284 -14.91 15.80 -5.50
CA ASP A 284 -15.32 16.49 -6.72
C ASP A 284 -14.65 16.02 -8.01
N PHE A 285 -13.54 15.29 -7.90
CA PHE A 285 -12.87 14.72 -9.06
C PHE A 285 -13.65 13.54 -9.70
N PHE A 286 -14.42 12.81 -8.88
CA PHE A 286 -15.08 11.58 -9.34
C PHE A 286 -16.51 11.83 -9.80
N ILE A 287 -16.77 11.68 -11.09
CA ILE A 287 -18.10 11.79 -11.69
C ILE A 287 -18.97 10.58 -11.30
N ARG A 288 -18.36 9.40 -11.24
CA ARG A 288 -19.04 8.14 -10.86
C ARG A 288 -18.18 7.40 -9.87
N PRO A 289 -18.58 7.31 -8.60
CA PRO A 289 -17.91 6.48 -7.60
C PRO A 289 -17.90 5.01 -8.02
N ALA A 290 -16.76 4.33 -7.83
CA ALA A 290 -16.60 2.93 -8.24
C ALA A 290 -17.42 1.95 -7.39
N GLY A 291 -17.72 2.30 -6.13
CA GLY A 291 -18.46 1.44 -5.19
C GLY A 291 -17.68 0.23 -4.69
N GLY A 292 -16.38 0.16 -4.97
CA GLY A 292 -15.49 -0.92 -4.57
C GLY A 292 -14.04 -0.64 -4.98
N ALA A 293 -13.13 -1.50 -4.54
CA ALA A 293 -11.73 -1.43 -4.92
C ALA A 293 -11.11 -2.83 -4.91
N GLU A 294 -10.05 -3.01 -5.68
CA GLU A 294 -9.15 -4.16 -5.62
C GLU A 294 -8.11 -3.90 -4.52
N VAL A 295 -7.68 -4.96 -3.82
CA VAL A 295 -6.83 -4.84 -2.62
C VAL A 295 -5.49 -4.16 -2.91
N CYS A 296 -4.90 -4.42 -4.08
CA CYS A 296 -3.64 -3.82 -4.49
C CYS A 296 -3.76 -2.35 -4.96
N ASN A 297 -4.99 -1.85 -5.17
CA ASN A 297 -5.24 -0.45 -5.49
C ASN A 297 -5.37 0.44 -4.24
N ILE A 298 -5.22 -0.16 -3.06
CA ILE A 298 -5.26 0.57 -1.79
C ILE A 298 -3.87 0.56 -1.15
N ASN A 299 -3.15 1.65 -1.32
CA ASN A 299 -1.89 1.85 -0.62
C ASN A 299 -2.17 2.19 0.84
N VAL A 300 -1.68 1.36 1.76
CA VAL A 300 -1.73 1.68 3.19
C VAL A 300 -0.86 2.91 3.45
N PRO A 301 -1.39 3.97 4.09
CA PRO A 301 -0.58 5.13 4.42
C PRO A 301 0.59 4.76 5.34
N VAL A 302 1.80 5.04 4.87
CA VAL A 302 3.05 4.93 5.63
C VAL A 302 3.77 6.27 5.51
N ARG A 303 4.37 6.74 6.60
CA ARG A 303 5.13 8.00 6.62
C ARG A 303 6.33 7.92 7.56
N PRO A 304 7.34 8.76 7.40
CA PRO A 304 8.33 8.98 8.45
C PRO A 304 7.65 9.42 9.75
N VAL A 305 8.17 8.95 10.88
CA VAL A 305 7.71 9.42 12.20
C VAL A 305 8.01 10.91 12.31
N PRO A 306 7.03 11.77 12.60
CA PRO A 306 7.28 13.21 12.76
C PRO A 306 8.34 13.47 13.82
N THR A 307 9.28 14.35 13.51
CA THR A 307 10.21 14.90 14.50
C THR A 307 9.44 15.86 15.40
N SER A 308 9.45 15.58 16.71
CA SER A 308 8.86 16.46 17.73
C SER A 308 9.59 17.78 17.83
#